data_9738c197fd4e0263b76c7de47e533ef1
#
_entry.id   9738c197fd4e0263b76c7de47e533ef1
#
_cell.length_a   1.000
_cell.length_b   1.000
_cell.length_c   1.000
_cell.angle_alpha   90.00
_cell.angle_beta   90.00
_cell.angle_gamma   90.00
#
_symmetry.space_group_name_H-M   'P 1'
#
loop_
_entity.id
_entity.type
_entity.pdbx_description
1 polymer ?
#
loop_
_entity_poly.entity_id
_entity_poly.type
_entity_poly.pdbx_seq_one_letter_code
_entity_poly.pdbx_strand_id
1 'polypeptide(L)'
;MLYTVEAMSLPETIVMSVGGSLIVPDQIDTNFLSKFKNLIHEQATNSGRRFIIIAGGGRTARRYQEAAAAVTELTQDDVDWLGIHSTHLNGHLLRTIFRDIAYNIMIKNPDDILDIPHSPKVIIAGGYRPGCSTDLRAVQIAERVKANKVINLSNTDYVYTDNPKTNPNAKAITDITWIDFRKLIPKEWSPGLSAPFDPVAAKEAELKGIEVAQINGLKLEELANYLHDKPFVGTRIHS
;
A
#
# COMPACT_ATOMS: atom_id res chain seq x y z
N MET A 1 5.79 -48.45 -5.44
CA MET A 1 6.43 -47.32 -4.82
C MET A 1 5.63 -46.08 -5.26
N LEU A 2 4.68 -45.63 -4.42
CA LEU A 2 3.83 -44.48 -4.72
C LEU A 2 4.60 -43.25 -4.36
N TYR A 3 5.04 -42.45 -5.33
CA TYR A 3 5.56 -41.13 -5.10
C TYR A 3 4.41 -40.21 -4.68
N THR A 4 4.35 -39.87 -3.41
CA THR A 4 3.53 -38.75 -2.93
C THR A 4 4.12 -37.49 -3.52
N VAL A 5 3.46 -36.91 -4.50
CA VAL A 5 3.73 -35.53 -4.93
C VAL A 5 3.29 -34.65 -3.78
N GLU A 6 4.24 -34.17 -2.97
CA GLU A 6 3.97 -33.10 -2.03
C GLU A 6 3.41 -31.92 -2.84
N ALA A 7 2.17 -31.54 -2.56
CA ALA A 7 1.58 -30.35 -3.15
C ALA A 7 2.46 -29.17 -2.71
N MET A 8 3.28 -28.66 -3.63
CA MET A 8 4.04 -27.42 -3.39
C MET A 8 3.03 -26.34 -3.04
N SER A 9 3.03 -25.90 -1.79
CA SER A 9 2.20 -24.76 -1.39
C SER A 9 2.60 -23.55 -2.23
N LEU A 10 1.59 -22.85 -2.77
CA LEU A 10 1.86 -21.59 -3.50
C LEU A 10 2.61 -20.62 -2.57
N PRO A 11 3.56 -19.86 -3.09
CA PRO A 11 4.32 -18.90 -2.29
C PRO A 11 3.37 -17.88 -1.67
N GLU A 12 3.65 -17.50 -0.42
CA GLU A 12 2.90 -16.46 0.29
C GLU A 12 2.88 -15.18 -0.56
N THR A 13 1.66 -14.66 -0.81
CA THR A 13 1.49 -13.40 -1.54
C THR A 13 1.24 -12.27 -0.55
N ILE A 14 2.13 -11.30 -0.54
CA ILE A 14 2.07 -10.10 0.30
C ILE A 14 1.54 -8.94 -0.55
N VAL A 15 0.45 -8.33 -0.13
CA VAL A 15 -0.10 -7.13 -0.74
C VAL A 15 0.27 -5.92 0.09
N MET A 16 0.82 -4.86 -0.53
CA MET A 16 1.20 -3.65 0.19
C MET A 16 0.86 -2.37 -0.58
N SER A 17 0.31 -1.40 0.14
CA SER A 17 0.19 0.00 -0.29
C SER A 17 1.46 0.72 0.13
N VAL A 18 2.18 1.34 -0.83
CA VAL A 18 3.35 2.17 -0.54
C VAL A 18 2.96 3.62 -0.70
N GLY A 19 2.87 4.32 0.42
CA GLY A 19 2.49 5.73 0.46
C GLY A 19 3.34 6.56 -0.48
N GLY A 20 2.71 7.36 -1.33
CA GLY A 20 3.43 8.17 -2.30
C GLY A 20 4.42 9.16 -1.66
N SER A 21 4.21 9.55 -0.39
CA SER A 21 5.14 10.38 0.38
C SER A 21 6.44 9.67 0.77
N LEU A 22 6.51 8.35 0.63
CA LEU A 22 7.75 7.59 0.77
C LEU A 22 8.54 7.57 -0.54
N ILE A 23 7.84 7.53 -1.67
CA ILE A 23 8.45 7.51 -3.01
C ILE A 23 8.89 8.92 -3.41
N VAL A 24 7.98 9.89 -3.23
CA VAL A 24 8.19 11.31 -3.57
C VAL A 24 7.71 12.18 -2.40
N PRO A 25 8.50 12.33 -1.33
CA PRO A 25 8.18 13.23 -0.21
C PRO A 25 8.14 14.70 -0.66
N ASP A 26 9.15 15.15 -1.33
CA ASP A 26 9.27 16.39 -2.08
C ASP A 26 9.89 16.12 -3.47
N GLN A 27 11.04 15.49 -3.51
CA GLN A 27 11.67 14.92 -4.68
C GLN A 27 11.64 13.39 -4.58
N ILE A 28 12.01 12.68 -5.65
CA ILE A 28 12.13 11.22 -5.63
C ILE A 28 13.19 10.82 -4.61
N ASP A 29 12.80 10.04 -3.61
CA ASP A 29 13.72 9.55 -2.56
C ASP A 29 14.45 8.29 -3.02
N THR A 30 15.58 8.49 -3.69
CA THR A 30 16.42 7.38 -4.19
C THR A 30 17.03 6.55 -3.07
N ASN A 31 17.23 7.12 -1.88
CA ASN A 31 17.77 6.38 -0.72
C ASN A 31 16.71 5.40 -0.18
N PHE A 32 15.47 5.87 0.03
CA PHE A 32 14.36 4.99 0.37
C PHE A 32 14.19 3.89 -0.67
N LEU A 33 14.10 4.26 -1.95
CA LEU A 33 13.88 3.32 -3.04
C LEU A 33 14.97 2.24 -3.14
N SER A 34 16.22 2.62 -2.92
CA SER A 34 17.35 1.65 -2.91
C SER A 34 17.24 0.65 -1.78
N LYS A 35 16.98 1.12 -0.55
CA LYS A 35 16.80 0.26 0.62
C LYS A 35 15.57 -0.63 0.51
N PHE A 36 14.45 -0.07 0.04
CA PHE A 36 13.21 -0.80 -0.20
C PHE A 36 13.40 -1.89 -1.25
N LYS A 37 14.06 -1.57 -2.38
CA LYS A 37 14.43 -2.57 -3.40
C LYS A 37 15.19 -3.72 -2.80
N ASN A 38 16.24 -3.45 -2.03
CA ASN A 38 17.10 -4.48 -1.48
C ASN A 38 16.31 -5.41 -0.54
N LEU A 39 15.48 -4.84 0.35
CA LEU A 39 14.65 -5.62 1.26
C LEU A 39 13.64 -6.51 0.50
N ILE A 40 12.88 -5.95 -0.43
CA ILE A 40 11.88 -6.72 -1.20
C ILE A 40 12.56 -7.79 -2.06
N HIS A 41 13.68 -7.47 -2.69
CA HIS A 41 14.43 -8.42 -3.50
C HIS A 41 14.95 -9.60 -2.66
N GLU A 42 15.49 -9.32 -1.47
CA GLU A 42 15.93 -10.34 -0.52
C GLU A 42 14.77 -11.24 -0.09
N GLN A 43 13.64 -10.66 0.32
CA GLN A 43 12.45 -11.41 0.74
C GLN A 43 11.87 -12.25 -0.41
N ALA A 44 11.80 -11.70 -1.62
CA ALA A 44 11.30 -12.41 -2.80
C ALA A 44 12.19 -13.59 -3.21
N THR A 45 13.51 -13.44 -3.06
CA THR A 45 14.51 -14.44 -3.48
C THR A 45 14.68 -15.53 -2.42
N ASN A 46 14.89 -15.14 -1.15
CA ASN A 46 15.26 -16.07 -0.09
C ASN A 46 14.05 -16.79 0.52
N SER A 47 12.90 -16.10 0.64
CA SER A 47 11.68 -16.68 1.21
C SER A 47 10.67 -17.18 0.15
N GLY A 48 10.97 -16.98 -1.13
CA GLY A 48 10.07 -17.34 -2.21
C GLY A 48 8.78 -16.50 -2.28
N ARG A 49 8.63 -15.47 -1.45
CA ARG A 49 7.44 -14.62 -1.36
C ARG A 49 7.16 -13.88 -2.64
N ARG A 50 5.90 -13.63 -2.89
CA ARG A 50 5.39 -12.80 -4.00
C ARG A 50 4.85 -11.50 -3.44
N PHE A 51 5.22 -10.38 -4.04
CA PHE A 51 4.80 -9.05 -3.60
C PHE A 51 3.93 -8.39 -4.65
N ILE A 52 2.80 -7.83 -4.22
CA ILE A 52 1.97 -6.95 -5.02
C ILE A 52 2.03 -5.58 -4.38
N ILE A 53 2.63 -4.62 -5.07
CA ILE A 53 2.96 -3.30 -4.54
C ILE A 53 2.11 -2.24 -5.25
N ILE A 54 1.26 -1.55 -4.49
CA ILE A 54 0.42 -0.47 -4.98
C ILE A 54 1.14 0.86 -4.68
N ALA A 55 1.48 1.59 -5.73
CA ALA A 55 2.19 2.87 -5.61
C ALA A 55 1.23 4.03 -5.34
N GLY A 56 1.52 4.86 -4.34
CA GLY A 56 0.83 6.13 -4.08
C GLY A 56 1.33 7.29 -4.94
N GLY A 57 0.55 8.36 -5.07
CA GLY A 57 0.86 9.52 -5.93
C GLY A 57 1.90 10.50 -5.34
N GLY A 58 1.93 10.65 -4.00
CA GLY A 58 2.90 11.49 -3.29
C GLY A 58 2.84 12.98 -3.59
N ARG A 59 3.98 13.67 -3.47
CA ARG A 59 4.10 15.10 -3.79
C ARG A 59 3.89 15.37 -5.28
N THR A 60 4.17 14.40 -6.15
CA THR A 60 3.87 14.52 -7.59
C THR A 60 2.40 14.83 -7.82
N ALA A 61 1.49 14.04 -7.23
CA ALA A 61 0.06 14.28 -7.36
C ALA A 61 -0.33 15.68 -6.87
N ARG A 62 0.11 16.05 -5.67
CA ARG A 62 -0.22 17.36 -5.08
C ARG A 62 0.27 18.53 -5.92
N ARG A 63 1.50 18.47 -6.46
CA ARG A 63 2.05 19.54 -7.32
C ARG A 63 1.21 19.75 -8.59
N TYR A 64 0.78 18.67 -9.23
CA TYR A 64 -0.07 18.77 -10.43
C TYR A 64 -1.47 19.30 -10.08
N GLN A 65 -2.05 18.85 -8.98
CA GLN A 65 -3.35 19.34 -8.50
C GLN A 65 -3.28 20.81 -8.10
N GLU A 66 -2.26 21.23 -7.34
CA GLU A 66 -2.00 22.62 -6.95
C GLU A 66 -1.80 23.53 -8.19
N ALA A 67 -1.02 23.06 -9.18
CA ALA A 67 -0.78 23.81 -10.40
C ALA A 67 -2.04 23.96 -11.25
N ALA A 68 -2.83 22.93 -11.41
CA ALA A 68 -4.08 22.97 -12.15
C ALA A 68 -5.10 23.87 -11.44
N ALA A 69 -5.25 23.77 -10.12
CA ALA A 69 -6.14 24.60 -9.34
C ALA A 69 -5.76 26.10 -9.36
N ALA A 70 -4.49 26.43 -9.58
CA ALA A 70 -4.04 27.82 -9.75
C ALA A 70 -4.44 28.42 -11.12
N VAL A 71 -4.82 27.59 -12.08
CA VAL A 71 -5.15 28.01 -13.46
C VAL A 71 -6.65 27.92 -13.73
N THR A 72 -7.35 26.95 -13.15
CA THR A 72 -8.77 26.72 -13.37
C THR A 72 -9.43 26.09 -12.15
N GLU A 73 -10.76 26.18 -12.08
CA GLU A 73 -11.55 25.41 -11.11
C GLU A 73 -11.53 23.92 -11.48
N LEU A 74 -11.23 23.07 -10.48
CA LEU A 74 -11.16 21.63 -10.68
C LEU A 74 -12.43 20.94 -10.17
N THR A 75 -12.90 19.98 -10.94
CA THR A 75 -13.86 19.00 -10.44
C THR A 75 -13.15 17.97 -9.56
N GLN A 76 -13.92 17.22 -8.77
CA GLN A 76 -13.40 16.11 -7.97
C GLN A 76 -12.71 15.04 -8.83
N ASP A 77 -13.31 14.75 -10.00
CA ASP A 77 -12.76 13.81 -10.99
C ASP A 77 -11.41 14.28 -11.55
N ASP A 78 -11.23 15.58 -11.81
CA ASP A 78 -9.95 16.13 -12.27
C ASP A 78 -8.84 15.89 -11.23
N VAL A 79 -9.14 16.16 -9.96
CA VAL A 79 -8.21 15.93 -8.84
C VAL A 79 -7.84 14.45 -8.75
N ASP A 80 -8.81 13.56 -8.86
CA ASP A 80 -8.60 12.11 -8.84
C ASP A 80 -7.75 11.64 -10.01
N TRP A 81 -8.05 12.09 -11.25
CA TRP A 81 -7.27 11.69 -12.43
C TRP A 81 -5.81 12.12 -12.34
N LEU A 82 -5.53 13.35 -11.88
CA LEU A 82 -4.15 13.80 -11.64
C LEU A 82 -3.45 12.92 -10.59
N GLY A 83 -4.18 12.54 -9.54
CA GLY A 83 -3.71 11.58 -8.54
C GLY A 83 -3.39 10.22 -9.16
N ILE A 84 -4.33 9.64 -9.91
CA ILE A 84 -4.19 8.33 -10.57
C ILE A 84 -2.97 8.30 -11.49
N HIS A 85 -2.83 9.29 -12.38
CA HIS A 85 -1.68 9.35 -13.30
C HIS A 85 -0.35 9.50 -12.55
N SER A 86 -0.34 10.20 -11.43
CA SER A 86 0.84 10.29 -10.56
C SER A 86 1.20 8.94 -9.95
N THR A 87 0.20 8.14 -9.54
CA THR A 87 0.44 6.75 -9.08
C THR A 87 1.01 5.88 -10.20
N HIS A 88 0.56 6.08 -11.43
CA HIS A 88 1.08 5.34 -12.59
C HIS A 88 2.55 5.68 -12.87
N LEU A 89 2.94 6.96 -12.78
CA LEU A 89 4.33 7.37 -12.96
C LEU A 89 5.23 6.75 -11.88
N ASN A 90 4.82 6.83 -10.62
CA ASN A 90 5.54 6.22 -9.50
C ASN A 90 5.56 4.68 -9.61
N GLY A 91 4.46 4.07 -10.05
CA GLY A 91 4.38 2.64 -10.30
C GLY A 91 5.35 2.20 -11.40
N HIS A 92 5.47 2.94 -12.50
CA HIS A 92 6.46 2.65 -13.53
C HIS A 92 7.90 2.80 -13.03
N LEU A 93 8.18 3.78 -12.16
CA LEU A 93 9.47 3.89 -11.49
C LEU A 93 9.79 2.63 -10.68
N LEU A 94 8.87 2.18 -9.83
CA LEU A 94 9.03 0.93 -9.06
C LEU A 94 9.21 -0.27 -9.97
N ARG A 95 8.38 -0.45 -11.01
CA ARG A 95 8.52 -1.53 -11.97
C ARG A 95 9.89 -1.53 -12.66
N THR A 96 10.43 -0.35 -12.98
CA THR A 96 11.75 -0.21 -13.57
C THR A 96 12.85 -0.61 -12.58
N ILE A 97 12.70 -0.24 -11.31
CA ILE A 97 13.64 -0.60 -10.24
C ILE A 97 13.68 -2.11 -10.01
N PHE A 98 12.53 -2.79 -10.08
CA PHE A 98 12.37 -4.25 -9.86
C PHE A 98 12.37 -5.06 -11.17
N ARG A 99 12.82 -4.51 -12.31
CA ARG A 99 12.67 -5.12 -13.66
C ARG A 99 13.12 -6.56 -13.76
N ASP A 100 14.10 -6.96 -12.98
CA ASP A 100 14.70 -8.30 -12.94
C ASP A 100 13.77 -9.37 -12.36
N ILE A 101 12.84 -8.99 -11.48
CA ILE A 101 11.92 -9.88 -10.80
C ILE A 101 10.44 -9.47 -10.93
N ALA A 102 10.17 -8.31 -11.54
CA ALA A 102 8.82 -7.77 -11.67
C ALA A 102 8.11 -8.26 -12.93
N TYR A 103 6.79 -8.38 -12.81
CA TYR A 103 5.92 -8.50 -13.98
C TYR A 103 6.10 -7.28 -14.89
N ASN A 104 6.14 -7.49 -16.19
CA ASN A 104 6.50 -6.46 -17.16
C ASN A 104 5.39 -5.41 -17.40
N ILE A 105 4.16 -5.68 -16.97
CA ILE A 105 3.01 -4.78 -17.09
C ILE A 105 2.60 -4.30 -15.71
N MET A 106 2.37 -2.99 -15.56
CA MET A 106 1.79 -2.43 -14.34
C MET A 106 0.27 -2.61 -14.36
N ILE A 107 -0.27 -3.13 -13.26
CA ILE A 107 -1.71 -3.38 -13.11
C ILE A 107 -2.45 -2.08 -12.82
N LYS A 108 -3.46 -1.80 -13.62
CA LYS A 108 -4.38 -0.69 -13.44
C LYS A 108 -5.75 -1.17 -12.94
N ASN A 109 -6.36 -2.11 -13.64
CA ASN A 109 -7.59 -2.75 -13.17
C ASN A 109 -7.24 -3.88 -12.17
N PRO A 110 -7.85 -3.91 -10.97
CA PRO A 110 -7.56 -4.96 -9.98
C PRO A 110 -7.91 -6.37 -10.47
N ASP A 111 -8.84 -6.51 -11.40
CA ASP A 111 -9.23 -7.83 -11.94
C ASP A 111 -8.13 -8.43 -12.81
N ASP A 112 -7.30 -7.61 -13.46
CA ASP A 112 -6.18 -8.08 -14.28
C ASP A 112 -5.13 -8.88 -13.47
N ILE A 113 -5.17 -8.80 -12.12
CA ILE A 113 -4.26 -9.57 -11.25
C ILE A 113 -4.46 -11.07 -11.37
N LEU A 114 -5.67 -11.52 -11.73
CA LEU A 114 -6.02 -12.94 -11.83
C LEU A 114 -5.40 -13.60 -13.06
N ASP A 115 -5.06 -12.83 -14.08
CA ASP A 115 -4.48 -13.32 -15.34
C ASP A 115 -2.95 -13.40 -15.28
N ILE A 116 -2.33 -12.94 -14.15
CA ILE A 116 -0.88 -12.93 -14.03
C ILE A 116 -0.35 -14.30 -13.62
N PRO A 117 0.62 -14.87 -14.35
CA PRO A 117 1.30 -16.08 -13.96
C PRO A 117 1.89 -15.99 -12.54
N HIS A 118 2.09 -17.13 -11.89
CA HIS A 118 2.72 -17.16 -10.55
C HIS A 118 4.24 -16.88 -10.56
N SER A 119 4.88 -16.91 -11.74
CA SER A 119 6.34 -16.75 -11.89
C SER A 119 6.91 -15.39 -11.49
N PRO A 120 6.29 -14.23 -11.77
CA PRO A 120 6.82 -12.94 -11.30
C PRO A 120 6.77 -12.84 -9.78
N LYS A 121 7.90 -12.44 -9.19
CA LYS A 121 8.02 -12.26 -7.74
C LYS A 121 7.47 -10.91 -7.26
N VAL A 122 7.47 -9.90 -8.12
CA VAL A 122 6.94 -8.56 -7.83
C VAL A 122 5.93 -8.18 -8.90
N ILE A 123 4.80 -7.64 -8.48
CA ILE A 123 3.78 -7.05 -9.35
C ILE A 123 3.54 -5.63 -8.87
N ILE A 124 3.56 -4.68 -9.79
CA ILE A 124 3.30 -3.29 -9.47
C ILE A 124 1.89 -2.91 -9.94
N ALA A 125 1.16 -2.22 -9.07
CA ALA A 125 -0.16 -1.67 -9.37
C ALA A 125 -0.20 -0.16 -9.06
N GLY A 126 -1.19 0.52 -9.61
CA GLY A 126 -1.46 1.93 -9.38
C GLY A 126 -2.94 2.21 -9.13
N GLY A 127 -3.33 3.48 -9.16
CA GLY A 127 -4.73 3.90 -9.12
C GLY A 127 -5.49 3.40 -10.35
N TYR A 128 -6.81 3.28 -10.22
CA TYR A 128 -7.65 2.70 -11.28
C TYR A 128 -8.63 3.72 -11.85
N ARG A 129 -9.52 4.25 -11.02
CA ARG A 129 -10.59 5.15 -11.41
C ARG A 129 -10.88 6.16 -10.30
N PRO A 130 -11.52 7.30 -10.61
CA PRO A 130 -11.99 8.24 -9.61
C PRO A 130 -12.82 7.58 -8.50
N GLY A 131 -12.78 8.14 -7.31
CA GLY A 131 -13.47 7.61 -6.14
C GLY A 131 -12.78 6.40 -5.48
N CYS A 132 -11.53 6.07 -5.86
CA CYS A 132 -10.79 4.92 -5.32
C CYS A 132 -9.40 5.32 -4.85
N SER A 133 -9.12 5.17 -3.56
CA SER A 133 -7.76 5.33 -3.02
C SER A 133 -6.86 4.13 -3.33
N THR A 134 -5.55 4.29 -3.13
CA THR A 134 -4.58 3.19 -3.23
C THR A 134 -4.75 2.16 -2.10
N ASP A 135 -5.29 2.57 -0.96
CA ASP A 135 -5.60 1.66 0.16
C ASP A 135 -6.76 0.74 -0.20
N LEU A 136 -7.86 1.32 -0.75
CA LEU A 136 -8.98 0.53 -1.26
C LEU A 136 -8.50 -0.43 -2.36
N ARG A 137 -7.58 0.02 -3.20
CA ARG A 137 -6.98 -0.81 -4.24
C ARG A 137 -6.22 -2.01 -3.65
N ALA A 138 -5.45 -1.79 -2.58
CA ALA A 138 -4.73 -2.85 -1.90
C ALA A 138 -5.69 -3.91 -1.31
N VAL A 139 -6.77 -3.48 -0.66
CA VAL A 139 -7.81 -4.38 -0.13
C VAL A 139 -8.48 -5.19 -1.25
N GLN A 140 -8.88 -4.54 -2.35
CA GLN A 140 -9.50 -5.22 -3.50
C GLN A 140 -8.58 -6.25 -4.14
N ILE A 141 -7.30 -5.95 -4.30
CA ILE A 141 -6.32 -6.91 -4.82
C ILE A 141 -6.11 -8.05 -3.82
N ALA A 142 -6.00 -7.76 -2.52
CA ALA A 142 -5.85 -8.78 -1.50
C ALA A 142 -7.02 -9.79 -1.53
N GLU A 143 -8.26 -9.31 -1.63
CA GLU A 143 -9.42 -10.18 -1.80
C GLU A 143 -9.29 -11.11 -3.02
N ARG A 144 -8.90 -10.57 -4.18
CA ARG A 144 -8.78 -11.34 -5.42
C ARG A 144 -7.72 -12.44 -5.35
N VAL A 145 -6.60 -12.14 -4.73
CA VAL A 145 -5.51 -13.12 -4.56
C VAL A 145 -5.66 -13.96 -3.29
N LYS A 146 -6.78 -13.80 -2.56
CA LYS A 146 -7.06 -14.48 -1.29
C LYS A 146 -5.99 -14.25 -0.22
N ALA A 147 -5.37 -13.09 -0.21
CA ALA A 147 -4.50 -12.66 0.87
C ALA A 147 -5.36 -12.11 2.02
N ASN A 148 -5.10 -12.58 3.23
CA ASN A 148 -5.81 -12.16 4.44
C ASN A 148 -5.14 -10.98 5.16
N LYS A 149 -4.03 -10.48 4.62
CA LYS A 149 -3.26 -9.38 5.18
C LYS A 149 -2.85 -8.39 4.11
N VAL A 150 -2.88 -7.11 4.48
CA VAL A 150 -2.35 -5.99 3.70
C VAL A 150 -1.37 -5.21 4.55
N ILE A 151 -0.24 -4.80 3.98
CA ILE A 151 0.70 -3.88 4.62
C ILE A 151 0.46 -2.48 4.07
N ASN A 152 0.22 -1.51 4.95
CA ASN A 152 0.15 -0.10 4.60
C ASN A 152 1.42 0.62 5.06
N LEU A 153 2.32 0.90 4.12
CA LEU A 153 3.53 1.69 4.38
C LEU A 153 3.22 3.17 4.26
N SER A 154 3.32 3.85 5.38
CA SER A 154 3.10 5.30 5.48
C SER A 154 4.33 6.02 6.09
N ASN A 155 4.20 7.29 6.38
CA ASN A 155 5.23 8.10 7.03
C ASN A 155 4.97 8.35 8.52
N THR A 156 4.13 7.52 9.15
CA THR A 156 3.83 7.58 10.59
C THR A 156 4.11 6.23 11.25
N ASP A 157 4.59 6.28 12.51
CA ASP A 157 4.94 5.06 13.24
C ASP A 157 3.72 4.22 13.62
N TYR A 158 2.61 4.87 13.97
CA TYR A 158 1.40 4.22 14.45
C TYR A 158 0.14 4.91 13.91
N VAL A 159 -0.98 4.24 14.05
CA VAL A 159 -2.27 4.90 14.22
C VAL A 159 -2.27 5.52 15.62
N TYR A 160 -2.83 6.71 15.76
CA TYR A 160 -2.94 7.43 17.02
C TYR A 160 -4.39 7.71 17.35
N THR A 161 -4.66 7.91 18.65
CA THR A 161 -6.00 8.30 19.13
C THR A 161 -6.48 9.65 18.62
N ASP A 162 -5.55 10.50 18.17
CA ASP A 162 -5.75 11.82 17.58
C ASP A 162 -4.50 12.20 16.77
N ASN A 163 -4.51 13.33 16.08
CA ASN A 163 -3.35 13.81 15.32
C ASN A 163 -2.19 14.20 16.26
N PRO A 164 -1.08 13.45 16.28
CA PRO A 164 0.04 13.70 17.21
C PRO A 164 0.78 15.02 16.93
N LYS A 165 0.60 15.64 15.74
CA LYS A 165 1.21 16.92 15.39
C LYS A 165 0.48 18.10 16.03
N THR A 166 -0.80 17.94 16.34
CA THR A 166 -1.65 19.00 16.89
C THR A 166 -2.10 18.71 18.32
N ASN A 167 -2.13 17.44 18.72
CA ASN A 167 -2.49 17.02 20.07
C ASN A 167 -1.34 16.24 20.73
N PRO A 168 -0.61 16.85 21.68
CA PRO A 168 0.49 16.19 22.38
C PRO A 168 0.04 15.02 23.28
N ASN A 169 -1.27 14.89 23.58
CA ASN A 169 -1.85 13.79 24.33
C ASN A 169 -2.26 12.61 23.46
N ALA A 170 -2.07 12.68 22.14
CA ALA A 170 -2.35 11.58 21.23
C ALA A 170 -1.51 10.36 21.60
N LYS A 171 -2.18 9.23 21.81
CA LYS A 171 -1.52 7.96 22.18
C LYS A 171 -1.36 7.07 20.98
N ALA A 172 -0.19 6.45 20.86
CA ALA A 172 0.06 5.40 19.86
C ALA A 172 -0.79 4.16 20.16
N ILE A 173 -1.32 3.56 19.11
CA ILE A 173 -2.13 2.35 19.15
C ILE A 173 -1.35 1.26 18.43
N THR A 174 -1.05 0.17 19.12
CA THR A 174 -0.30 -0.96 18.56
C THR A 174 -1.21 -2.04 17.97
N ASP A 175 -2.42 -2.14 18.52
CA ASP A 175 -3.42 -3.15 18.15
C ASP A 175 -4.82 -2.56 18.30
N ILE A 176 -5.68 -2.73 17.28
CA ILE A 176 -7.04 -2.15 17.28
C ILE A 176 -7.97 -2.96 16.39
N THR A 177 -9.23 -3.09 16.80
CA THR A 177 -10.27 -3.69 15.96
C THR A 177 -10.73 -2.71 14.87
N TRP A 178 -11.25 -3.24 13.74
CA TRP A 178 -11.87 -2.41 12.70
C TRP A 178 -13.00 -1.53 13.24
N ILE A 179 -13.81 -2.06 14.16
CA ILE A 179 -14.93 -1.34 14.78
C ILE A 179 -14.42 -0.08 15.50
N ASP A 180 -13.32 -0.19 16.25
CA ASP A 180 -12.77 0.93 17.00
C ASP A 180 -11.94 1.86 16.10
N PHE A 181 -11.19 1.31 15.16
CA PHE A 181 -10.44 2.10 14.17
C PHE A 181 -11.34 3.04 13.36
N ARG A 182 -12.51 2.56 12.91
CA ARG A 182 -13.46 3.37 12.13
C ARG A 182 -14.11 4.51 12.94
N LYS A 183 -14.03 4.50 14.26
CA LYS A 183 -14.44 5.63 15.12
C LYS A 183 -13.41 6.76 15.11
N LEU A 184 -12.14 6.46 14.78
CA LEU A 184 -11.03 7.41 14.78
C LEU A 184 -10.85 8.15 13.44
N ILE A 185 -11.46 7.67 12.36
CA ILE A 185 -11.32 8.22 11.02
C ILE A 185 -12.64 8.83 10.51
N PRO A 186 -12.59 9.76 9.53
CA PRO A 186 -13.79 10.26 8.85
C PRO A 186 -14.64 9.13 8.27
N LYS A 187 -15.94 9.36 8.18
CA LYS A 187 -16.87 8.36 7.62
C LYS A 187 -16.82 8.29 6.10
N GLU A 188 -16.49 9.40 5.45
CA GLU A 188 -16.49 9.56 4.00
C GLU A 188 -15.07 9.80 3.50
N TRP A 189 -14.79 9.28 2.32
CA TRP A 189 -13.54 9.52 1.63
C TRP A 189 -13.61 10.79 0.79
N SER A 190 -12.49 11.50 0.70
CA SER A 190 -12.26 12.57 -0.26
C SER A 190 -10.82 12.53 -0.77
N PRO A 191 -10.52 12.96 -2.00
CA PRO A 191 -9.17 13.04 -2.50
C PRO A 191 -8.26 13.88 -1.62
N GLY A 192 -7.07 13.36 -1.34
CA GLY A 192 -6.13 14.02 -0.44
C GLY A 192 -6.47 13.92 1.05
N LEU A 193 -7.49 13.13 1.44
CA LEU A 193 -7.83 12.88 2.83
C LEU A 193 -6.59 12.45 3.62
N SER A 194 -6.32 13.16 4.70
CA SER A 194 -5.25 12.83 5.65
C SER A 194 -5.80 11.92 6.74
N ALA A 195 -5.96 10.65 6.43
CA ALA A 195 -6.32 9.59 7.38
C ALA A 195 -5.23 8.51 7.37
N PRO A 196 -5.04 7.77 8.48
CA PRO A 196 -4.07 6.68 8.55
C PRO A 196 -4.36 5.57 7.53
N PHE A 197 -5.64 5.34 7.24
CA PHE A 197 -6.15 4.42 6.25
C PHE A 197 -7.51 4.92 5.73
N ASP A 198 -7.79 4.70 4.46
CA ASP A 198 -9.00 5.15 3.79
C ASP A 198 -10.28 4.57 4.43
N PRO A 199 -11.35 5.36 4.70
CA PRO A 199 -12.55 4.88 5.37
C PRO A 199 -13.33 3.84 4.54
N VAL A 200 -13.30 3.91 3.21
CA VAL A 200 -13.95 2.92 2.34
C VAL A 200 -13.14 1.63 2.36
N ALA A 201 -11.81 1.75 2.27
CA ALA A 201 -10.90 0.61 2.41
C ALA A 201 -11.03 -0.09 3.76
N ALA A 202 -11.16 0.70 4.84
CA ALA A 202 -11.37 0.16 6.19
C ALA A 202 -12.65 -0.67 6.31
N LYS A 203 -13.75 -0.17 5.73
CA LYS A 203 -15.02 -0.89 5.69
C LYS A 203 -14.93 -2.18 4.88
N GLU A 204 -14.30 -2.14 3.72
CA GLU A 204 -14.10 -3.32 2.88
C GLU A 204 -13.19 -4.35 3.56
N ALA A 205 -12.09 -3.92 4.17
CA ALA A 205 -11.19 -4.80 4.90
C ALA A 205 -11.89 -5.51 6.06
N GLU A 206 -12.70 -4.77 6.86
CA GLU A 206 -13.54 -5.34 7.92
C GLU A 206 -14.49 -6.41 7.36
N LEU A 207 -15.24 -6.10 6.29
CA LEU A 207 -16.22 -7.03 5.69
C LEU A 207 -15.56 -8.30 5.12
N LYS A 208 -14.32 -8.21 4.67
CA LYS A 208 -13.56 -9.32 4.08
C LYS A 208 -12.68 -10.06 5.10
N GLY A 209 -12.64 -9.61 6.35
CA GLY A 209 -11.76 -10.17 7.38
C GLY A 209 -10.28 -10.00 7.07
N ILE A 210 -9.90 -8.93 6.35
CA ILE A 210 -8.52 -8.62 6.00
C ILE A 210 -7.89 -7.81 7.12
N GLU A 211 -6.76 -8.30 7.67
CA GLU A 211 -5.91 -7.56 8.60
C GLU A 211 -5.09 -6.50 7.84
N VAL A 212 -4.90 -5.32 8.45
CA VAL A 212 -3.99 -4.30 7.92
C VAL A 212 -2.90 -4.00 8.94
N ALA A 213 -1.65 -4.12 8.51
CA ALA A 213 -0.49 -3.65 9.28
C ALA A 213 -0.06 -2.26 8.79
N GLN A 214 -0.26 -1.25 9.62
CA GLN A 214 0.22 0.12 9.40
C GLN A 214 1.66 0.20 9.90
N ILE A 215 2.61 0.50 9.01
CA ILE A 215 4.05 0.53 9.32
C ILE A 215 4.67 1.80 8.74
N ASN A 216 5.60 2.40 9.48
CA ASN A 216 6.40 3.50 8.96
C ASN A 216 7.42 2.97 7.93
N GLY A 217 7.18 3.26 6.65
CA GLY A 217 8.05 2.82 5.56
C GLY A 217 9.46 3.42 5.57
N LEU A 218 9.70 4.50 6.32
CA LEU A 218 11.06 5.03 6.52
C LEU A 218 11.89 4.16 7.48
N LYS A 219 11.23 3.28 8.25
CA LYS A 219 11.82 2.30 9.17
C LYS A 219 11.68 0.90 8.59
N LEU A 220 12.42 0.61 7.52
CA LEU A 220 12.29 -0.65 6.77
C LEU A 220 12.65 -1.88 7.61
N GLU A 221 13.37 -1.71 8.70
CA GLU A 221 13.60 -2.76 9.71
C GLU A 221 12.29 -3.24 10.35
N GLU A 222 11.29 -2.35 10.51
CA GLU A 222 10.00 -2.74 11.07
C GLU A 222 9.16 -3.53 10.06
N LEU A 223 9.28 -3.19 8.77
CA LEU A 223 8.72 -4.03 7.71
C LEU A 223 9.36 -5.41 7.70
N ALA A 224 10.70 -5.49 7.82
CA ALA A 224 11.40 -6.76 7.89
C ALA A 224 10.99 -7.58 9.13
N ASN A 225 10.84 -6.93 10.29
CA ASN A 225 10.35 -7.55 11.52
C ASN A 225 8.95 -8.14 11.30
N TYR A 226 8.01 -7.36 10.76
CA TYR A 226 6.66 -7.82 10.47
C TYR A 226 6.65 -9.02 9.51
N LEU A 227 7.44 -8.96 8.42
CA LEU A 227 7.55 -10.06 7.46
C LEU A 227 8.13 -11.35 8.04
N HIS A 228 8.85 -11.28 9.17
CA HIS A 228 9.41 -12.43 9.87
C HIS A 228 8.62 -12.79 11.15
N ASP A 229 7.38 -12.32 11.30
CA ASP A 229 6.52 -12.53 12.47
C ASP A 229 7.17 -12.12 13.80
N LYS A 230 8.07 -11.13 13.75
CA LYS A 230 8.72 -10.54 14.93
C LYS A 230 7.91 -9.34 15.45
N PRO A 231 8.09 -8.94 16.70
CA PRO A 231 7.57 -7.67 17.21
C PRO A 231 8.05 -6.50 16.33
N PHE A 232 7.16 -5.57 16.01
CA PHE A 232 7.44 -4.42 15.15
C PHE A 232 6.81 -3.14 15.70
N VAL A 233 7.37 -2.01 15.34
CA VAL A 233 6.79 -0.68 15.58
C VAL A 233 5.76 -0.41 14.48
N GLY A 234 4.48 -0.41 14.85
CA GLY A 234 3.36 -0.24 13.94
C GLY A 234 2.03 -0.53 14.61
N THR A 235 0.96 -0.45 13.83
CA THR A 235 -0.40 -0.78 14.29
C THR A 235 -0.95 -1.96 13.50
N ARG A 236 -1.49 -2.94 14.20
CA ARG A 236 -2.27 -4.02 13.60
C ARG A 236 -3.75 -3.69 13.74
N ILE A 237 -4.48 -3.71 12.61
CA ILE A 237 -5.91 -3.43 12.53
C ILE A 237 -6.59 -4.71 12.04
N HIS A 238 -7.53 -5.23 12.81
CA HIS A 238 -8.13 -6.54 12.53
C HIS A 238 -9.59 -6.64 13.00
N SER A 239 -10.24 -7.79 12.77
CA SER A 239 -11.61 -8.09 13.24
C SER A 239 -11.64 -8.47 14.69
#